data_43a2ef63f577b5a51b123efc08fd5a4c
#
_entry.id   43a2ef63f577b5a51b123efc08fd5a4c
#
_cell.length_a   1.000
_cell.length_b   1.000
_cell.length_c   1.000
_cell.angle_alpha   90.00
_cell.angle_beta   90.00
_cell.angle_gamma   90.00
#
_symmetry.space_group_name_H-M   'P 1'
#
loop_
_entity.id
_entity.type
_entity.pdbx_description
1 polymer ?
#
loop_
_entity_poly.entity_id
_entity_poly.type
_entity_poly.pdbx_seq_one_letter_code
_entity_poly.pdbx_strand_id
1 'polypeptide(L)'
;MSGNFEENVGYEPPIVGSEGRRNPRYSALVAPRQLSQQSFLAISRISLISLYAIIITGSLVRLTGSGLGCADWPQCSSTKFVDVSTGHAAIEQINRLFTGIVSAAVIAAVLGSIFVTPRRKALIWLSSGLVAGVLAQVILGAVVVLTGLNPWSNMAHFLVSLALVTTAVFLVEHAGATNVVSDFVDSDQSVPTRKGTKRFADLILGLVGLTIVLGTLVTATGPHAGDENAIRLNLDLRSITRVHSATVLLCIAATLMFIALIRRNSSEWTRLRSKLEIFLFAAVAQGGVGYLQYFSGVPAQLVAIHVAFAVAVWISVLRLWIAVRH
;
A
#
# COMPACT_ATOMS: atom_id res chain seq x y z
N MET A 1 83.89 -58.76 10.70
CA MET A 1 82.86 -59.03 9.66
C MET A 1 81.56 -58.49 10.22
N SER A 2 81.14 -57.41 9.73
CA SER A 2 80.10 -56.50 10.20
C SER A 2 78.71 -57.03 9.86
N GLY A 3 77.85 -57.04 10.84
CA GLY A 3 76.42 -57.23 10.67
C GLY A 3 75.66 -56.03 11.28
N ASN A 4 75.10 -55.25 10.43
CA ASN A 4 74.26 -54.11 10.81
C ASN A 4 72.93 -54.59 11.33
N PHE A 5 72.51 -54.17 12.52
CA PHE A 5 71.13 -54.20 13.01
C PHE A 5 70.44 -52.92 12.60
N GLU A 6 69.46 -53.00 11.78
CA GLU A 6 68.50 -51.89 11.53
C GLU A 6 67.32 -52.02 12.51
N GLU A 7 67.21 -51.03 13.39
CA GLU A 7 66.17 -50.88 14.36
C GLU A 7 64.92 -50.24 13.65
N ASN A 8 63.85 -51.02 13.52
CA ASN A 8 62.63 -50.63 12.86
C ASN A 8 61.76 -49.90 13.91
N VAL A 9 61.81 -48.57 13.90
CA VAL A 9 60.94 -47.70 14.72
C VAL A 9 59.58 -47.62 14.07
N GLY A 10 58.64 -48.34 14.64
CA GLY A 10 57.23 -48.28 14.21
C GLY A 10 56.62 -46.89 14.49
N TYR A 11 56.25 -46.18 13.42
CA TYR A 11 55.48 -44.93 13.46
C TYR A 11 54.00 -45.26 13.64
N GLU A 12 53.44 -45.06 14.86
CA GLU A 12 51.98 -45.05 15.07
C GLU A 12 51.41 -43.71 14.64
N PRO A 13 50.43 -43.64 13.76
CA PRO A 13 49.76 -42.40 13.39
C PRO A 13 48.87 -41.94 14.58
N PRO A 14 48.72 -40.61 14.79
CA PRO A 14 47.89 -40.10 15.87
C PRO A 14 46.41 -40.46 15.64
N ILE A 15 45.77 -40.91 16.73
CA ILE A 15 44.35 -41.23 16.81
C ILE A 15 43.59 -39.95 16.55
N VAL A 16 42.97 -39.83 15.35
CA VAL A 16 42.03 -38.74 15.03
C VAL A 16 40.85 -38.85 15.97
N GLY A 17 40.73 -37.85 16.83
CA GLY A 17 39.68 -37.74 17.82
C GLY A 17 38.28 -37.86 17.19
N SER A 18 37.43 -38.62 17.87
CA SER A 18 36.03 -38.82 17.56
C SER A 18 35.31 -37.51 17.28
N GLU A 19 34.91 -37.30 16.03
CA GLU A 19 33.92 -36.27 15.70
C GLU A 19 32.69 -36.46 16.60
N GLY A 20 32.50 -35.51 17.51
CA GLY A 20 31.34 -35.48 18.39
C GLY A 20 30.09 -35.47 17.56
N ARG A 21 29.36 -36.60 17.57
CA ARG A 21 28.02 -36.71 16.95
C ARG A 21 27.15 -35.57 17.50
N ARG A 22 27.00 -34.50 16.75
CA ARG A 22 26.05 -33.43 17.07
C ARG A 22 24.68 -34.08 17.15
N ASN A 23 24.08 -34.05 18.31
CA ASN A 23 22.77 -34.62 18.58
C ASN A 23 21.75 -34.01 17.64
N PRO A 24 21.08 -34.76 16.71
CA PRO A 24 20.17 -34.21 15.73
C PRO A 24 18.97 -33.51 16.35
N ARG A 25 18.64 -33.81 17.62
CA ARG A 25 17.57 -33.12 18.38
C ARG A 25 17.95 -31.69 18.78
N TYR A 26 19.23 -31.35 18.97
CA TYR A 26 19.66 -29.97 19.25
C TYR A 26 19.69 -29.10 17.97
N SER A 27 19.98 -29.68 16.81
CA SER A 27 19.97 -28.96 15.55
C SER A 27 18.54 -28.58 15.14
N ALA A 28 17.52 -29.34 15.50
CA ALA A 28 16.13 -29.06 15.20
C ALA A 28 15.54 -27.92 16.07
N LEU A 29 16.11 -27.66 17.25
CA LEU A 29 15.64 -26.62 18.18
C LEU A 29 16.20 -25.22 17.84
N VAL A 30 17.23 -25.12 17.00
CA VAL A 30 17.94 -23.86 16.69
C VAL A 30 17.79 -23.45 15.21
N ALA A 31 17.06 -24.20 14.38
CA ALA A 31 16.76 -23.75 13.05
C ALA A 31 15.87 -22.50 13.13
N PRO A 32 16.31 -21.32 12.64
CA PRO A 32 15.46 -20.13 12.65
C PRO A 32 14.18 -20.46 11.90
N ARG A 33 13.03 -20.20 12.54
CA ARG A 33 11.72 -20.38 11.90
C ARG A 33 11.71 -19.58 10.61
N GLN A 34 11.80 -20.26 9.49
CA GLN A 34 11.72 -19.63 8.16
C GLN A 34 10.26 -19.42 7.81
N LEU A 35 9.93 -18.20 7.41
CA LEU A 35 8.59 -17.86 6.93
C LEU A 35 8.47 -18.24 5.45
N SER A 36 7.40 -18.94 5.07
CA SER A 36 7.16 -19.25 3.66
C SER A 36 6.81 -17.97 2.87
N GLN A 37 7.13 -17.96 1.59
CA GLN A 37 6.77 -16.86 0.70
C GLN A 37 5.25 -16.63 0.64
N GLN A 38 4.46 -17.71 0.67
CA GLN A 38 2.99 -17.61 0.69
C GLN A 38 2.47 -16.94 1.97
N SER A 39 3.04 -17.29 3.13
CA SER A 39 2.68 -16.65 4.41
C SER A 39 3.08 -15.17 4.40
N PHE A 40 4.24 -14.83 3.87
CA PHE A 40 4.66 -13.43 3.74
C PHE A 40 3.77 -12.64 2.79
N LEU A 41 3.36 -13.23 1.67
CA LEU A 41 2.40 -12.63 0.73
C LEU A 41 1.04 -12.38 1.43
N ALA A 42 0.56 -13.31 2.26
CA ALA A 42 -0.66 -13.10 3.04
C ALA A 42 -0.53 -11.92 4.02
N ILE A 43 0.59 -11.81 4.75
CA ILE A 43 0.88 -10.66 5.64
C ILE A 43 0.89 -9.36 4.84
N SER A 44 1.55 -9.33 3.68
CA SER A 44 1.61 -8.14 2.81
C SER A 44 0.22 -7.72 2.32
N ARG A 45 -0.64 -8.68 1.97
CA ARG A 45 -2.03 -8.42 1.58
C ARG A 45 -2.87 -7.88 2.75
N ILE A 46 -2.69 -8.43 3.96
CA ILE A 46 -3.36 -7.93 5.17
C ILE A 46 -2.93 -6.48 5.43
N SER A 47 -1.66 -6.14 5.29
CA SER A 47 -1.17 -4.76 5.42
C SER A 47 -1.83 -3.83 4.40
N LEU A 48 -1.94 -4.24 3.13
CA LEU A 48 -2.62 -3.44 2.09
C LEU A 48 -4.12 -3.27 2.40
N ILE A 49 -4.81 -4.33 2.81
CA ILE A 49 -6.24 -4.28 3.14
C ILE A 49 -6.49 -3.40 4.36
N SER A 50 -5.65 -3.48 5.40
CA SER A 50 -5.79 -2.64 6.59
C SER A 50 -5.53 -1.16 6.28
N LEU A 51 -4.55 -0.84 5.42
CA LEU A 51 -4.31 0.52 4.93
C LEU A 51 -5.47 1.05 4.06
N TYR A 52 -6.06 0.21 3.24
CA TYR A 52 -7.27 0.57 2.49
C TYR A 52 -8.44 0.85 3.44
N ALA A 53 -8.66 -0.02 4.41
CA ALA A 53 -9.76 0.10 5.37
C ALA A 53 -9.63 1.35 6.25
N ILE A 54 -8.42 1.70 6.74
CA ILE A 54 -8.23 2.91 7.58
C ILE A 54 -8.51 4.21 6.80
N ILE A 55 -8.27 4.25 5.50
CA ILE A 55 -8.65 5.42 4.68
C ILE A 55 -10.17 5.57 4.64
N ILE A 56 -10.91 4.47 4.51
CA ILE A 56 -12.37 4.51 4.51
C ILE A 56 -12.90 4.91 5.88
N THR A 57 -12.43 4.28 6.97
CA THR A 57 -12.89 4.63 8.33
C THR A 57 -12.51 6.06 8.70
N GLY A 58 -11.32 6.54 8.33
CA GLY A 58 -10.92 7.94 8.50
C GLY A 58 -11.79 8.92 7.69
N SER A 59 -12.22 8.54 6.49
CA SER A 59 -13.19 9.34 5.73
C SER A 59 -14.56 9.40 6.42
N LEU A 60 -15.00 8.30 7.03
CA LEU A 60 -16.25 8.27 7.80
C LEU A 60 -16.19 9.19 9.03
N VAL A 61 -15.08 9.22 9.78
CA VAL A 61 -14.87 10.19 10.88
C VAL A 61 -15.14 11.61 10.40
N ARG A 62 -14.59 11.97 9.24
CA ARG A 62 -14.78 13.28 8.64
C ARG A 62 -16.22 13.52 8.18
N LEU A 63 -16.84 12.54 7.52
CA LEU A 63 -18.18 12.65 6.94
C LEU A 63 -19.30 12.70 7.99
N THR A 64 -19.04 12.15 9.18
CA THR A 64 -19.97 12.18 10.33
C THR A 64 -19.79 13.43 11.21
N GLY A 65 -18.89 14.35 10.83
CA GLY A 65 -18.59 15.52 11.65
C GLY A 65 -17.87 15.16 12.97
N SER A 66 -17.18 14.03 13.01
CA SER A 66 -16.53 13.51 14.22
C SER A 66 -15.02 13.79 14.26
N GLY A 67 -14.51 14.66 13.39
CA GLY A 67 -13.07 14.92 13.27
C GLY A 67 -12.45 15.67 14.46
N LEU A 68 -13.28 16.30 15.31
CA LEU A 68 -12.92 16.91 16.58
C LEU A 68 -13.74 16.31 17.74
N GLY A 69 -14.20 15.06 17.62
CA GLY A 69 -14.84 14.34 18.71
C GLY A 69 -13.89 14.14 19.91
N CYS A 70 -12.58 14.05 19.64
CA CYS A 70 -11.49 14.16 20.60
C CYS A 70 -10.73 15.48 20.35
N ALA A 71 -10.82 16.44 21.26
CA ALA A 71 -10.24 17.77 21.11
C ALA A 71 -8.72 17.81 21.33
N ASP A 72 -8.11 16.71 21.81
CA ASP A 72 -6.69 16.64 22.21
C ASP A 72 -5.98 15.43 21.58
N TRP A 73 -4.66 15.40 21.70
CA TRP A 73 -3.82 14.31 21.21
C TRP A 73 -2.56 14.16 22.07
N PRO A 74 -2.10 12.95 22.45
CA PRO A 74 -2.62 11.62 22.08
C PRO A 74 -3.91 11.20 22.80
N GLN A 75 -4.26 11.82 23.90
CA GLN A 75 -5.50 11.61 24.64
C GLN A 75 -6.72 12.18 23.89
N CYS A 76 -7.92 11.74 24.28
CA CYS A 76 -9.15 12.29 23.72
C CYS A 76 -9.50 13.67 24.32
N SER A 77 -9.19 13.88 25.61
CA SER A 77 -9.36 15.15 26.31
C SER A 77 -8.33 15.29 27.42
N SER A 78 -8.24 16.50 28.02
CA SER A 78 -7.34 16.75 29.15
C SER A 78 -7.51 15.82 30.35
N THR A 79 -8.67 15.14 30.47
CA THR A 79 -9.01 14.27 31.60
C THR A 79 -9.17 12.79 31.22
N LYS A 80 -9.33 12.48 29.92
CA LYS A 80 -9.57 11.11 29.47
C LYS A 80 -8.67 10.72 28.30
N PHE A 81 -7.94 9.63 28.47
CA PHE A 81 -7.15 9.08 27.38
C PHE A 81 -8.01 8.45 26.29
N VAL A 82 -9.05 7.71 26.67
CA VAL A 82 -10.08 7.15 25.79
C VAL A 82 -11.43 7.71 26.22
N ASP A 83 -12.18 8.28 25.29
CA ASP A 83 -13.54 8.75 25.52
C ASP A 83 -14.49 8.20 24.45
N VAL A 84 -15.55 7.56 24.91
CA VAL A 84 -16.63 7.02 24.07
C VAL A 84 -18.00 7.49 24.60
N SER A 85 -18.01 8.55 25.41
CA SER A 85 -19.23 9.06 26.05
C SER A 85 -20.18 9.75 25.08
N THR A 86 -19.66 10.26 23.95
CA THR A 86 -20.47 10.84 22.87
C THR A 86 -20.28 10.05 21.57
N GLY A 87 -21.27 10.13 20.66
CA GLY A 87 -21.15 9.44 19.37
C GLY A 87 -19.95 9.90 18.56
N HIS A 88 -19.67 11.19 18.55
CA HIS A 88 -18.52 11.76 17.82
C HIS A 88 -17.17 11.31 18.41
N ALA A 89 -17.03 11.36 19.75
CA ALA A 89 -15.83 10.88 20.42
C ALA A 89 -15.63 9.37 20.19
N ALA A 90 -16.69 8.56 20.24
CA ALA A 90 -16.63 7.12 19.99
C ALA A 90 -16.16 6.82 18.55
N ILE A 91 -16.71 7.50 17.54
CA ILE A 91 -16.33 7.31 16.12
C ILE A 91 -14.85 7.64 15.91
N GLU A 92 -14.40 8.77 16.42
CA GLU A 92 -12.99 9.16 16.28
C GLU A 92 -12.08 8.20 17.06
N GLN A 93 -12.44 7.85 18.31
CA GLN A 93 -11.63 6.96 19.13
C GLN A 93 -11.50 5.55 18.52
N ILE A 94 -12.58 5.00 17.97
CA ILE A 94 -12.54 3.71 17.26
C ILE A 94 -11.58 3.78 16.07
N ASN A 95 -11.61 4.88 15.29
CA ASN A 95 -10.68 5.06 14.18
C ASN A 95 -9.22 5.17 14.65
N ARG A 96 -8.96 5.87 15.78
CA ARG A 96 -7.62 5.92 16.38
C ARG A 96 -7.15 4.52 16.83
N LEU A 97 -8.03 3.71 17.44
CA LEU A 97 -7.72 2.33 17.83
C LEU A 97 -7.46 1.43 16.62
N PHE A 98 -8.18 1.65 15.50
CA PHE A 98 -7.94 0.91 14.27
C PHE A 98 -6.52 1.16 13.71
N THR A 99 -5.91 2.31 13.98
CA THR A 99 -4.50 2.57 13.68
C THR A 99 -3.56 1.55 14.35
N GLY A 100 -3.94 1.03 15.53
CA GLY A 100 -3.22 -0.06 16.19
C GLY A 100 -3.20 -1.36 15.35
N ILE A 101 -4.33 -1.71 14.73
CA ILE A 101 -4.42 -2.87 13.81
C ILE A 101 -3.51 -2.67 12.60
N VAL A 102 -3.54 -1.48 12.00
CA VAL A 102 -2.64 -1.13 10.87
C VAL A 102 -1.18 -1.23 11.31
N SER A 103 -0.83 -0.68 12.47
CA SER A 103 0.53 -0.74 13.02
C SER A 103 1.00 -2.19 13.23
N ALA A 104 0.15 -3.03 13.81
CA ALA A 104 0.44 -4.46 13.98
C ALA A 104 0.68 -5.17 12.64
N ALA A 105 -0.14 -4.87 11.61
CA ALA A 105 0.00 -5.46 10.28
C ALA A 105 1.32 -5.05 9.60
N VAL A 106 1.71 -3.77 9.66
CA VAL A 106 2.96 -3.31 9.03
C VAL A 106 4.20 -3.76 9.81
N ILE A 107 4.13 -3.86 11.15
CA ILE A 107 5.20 -4.46 11.98
C ILE A 107 5.36 -5.95 11.61
N ALA A 108 4.26 -6.69 11.49
CA ALA A 108 4.30 -8.08 11.05
C ALA A 108 4.92 -8.22 9.65
N ALA A 109 4.69 -7.25 8.74
CA ALA A 109 5.34 -7.23 7.43
C ALA A 109 6.85 -7.00 7.53
N VAL A 110 7.34 -6.12 8.43
CA VAL A 110 8.79 -5.95 8.66
C VAL A 110 9.40 -7.23 9.21
N LEU A 111 8.82 -7.78 10.27
CA LEU A 111 9.32 -9.03 10.87
C LEU A 111 9.29 -10.17 9.84
N GLY A 112 8.18 -10.32 9.11
CA GLY A 112 8.06 -11.32 8.05
C GLY A 112 9.11 -11.15 6.95
N SER A 113 9.45 -9.92 6.56
CA SER A 113 10.47 -9.65 5.53
C SER A 113 11.88 -10.06 5.92
N ILE A 114 12.15 -10.14 7.24
CA ILE A 114 13.44 -10.59 7.79
C ILE A 114 13.54 -12.13 7.79
N PHE A 115 12.42 -12.81 8.04
CA PHE A 115 12.36 -14.27 8.19
C PHE A 115 11.95 -15.02 6.92
N VAL A 116 11.49 -14.31 5.87
CA VAL A 116 11.10 -14.94 4.61
C VAL A 116 12.30 -15.49 3.84
N THR A 117 12.13 -16.67 3.24
CA THR A 117 13.16 -17.33 2.43
C THR A 117 12.66 -17.50 0.99
N PRO A 118 13.44 -17.06 -0.04
CA PRO A 118 14.75 -16.39 0.04
C PRO A 118 14.64 -14.94 0.53
N ARG A 119 15.66 -14.49 1.27
CA ARG A 119 15.69 -13.12 1.80
C ARG A 119 15.95 -12.10 0.70
N ARG A 120 15.09 -11.08 0.58
CA ARG A 120 15.16 -10.04 -0.46
C ARG A 120 15.20 -8.64 0.17
N LYS A 121 16.24 -7.86 -0.13
CA LYS A 121 16.41 -6.51 0.41
C LYS A 121 15.23 -5.59 0.09
N ALA A 122 14.64 -5.71 -1.12
CA ALA A 122 13.48 -4.91 -1.52
C ALA A 122 12.29 -5.08 -0.56
N LEU A 123 12.00 -6.31 -0.09
CA LEU A 123 10.93 -6.57 0.86
C LEU A 123 11.17 -5.89 2.21
N ILE A 124 12.42 -5.89 2.68
CA ILE A 124 12.80 -5.23 3.94
C ILE A 124 12.63 -3.71 3.81
N TRP A 125 13.11 -3.09 2.72
CA TRP A 125 12.98 -1.65 2.52
C TRP A 125 11.52 -1.21 2.37
N LEU A 126 10.72 -1.94 1.58
CA LEU A 126 9.29 -1.63 1.39
C LEU A 126 8.51 -1.75 2.71
N SER A 127 8.72 -2.84 3.47
CA SER A 127 8.02 -3.02 4.75
C SER A 127 8.48 -2.01 5.81
N SER A 128 9.78 -1.66 5.86
CA SER A 128 10.28 -0.59 6.75
C SER A 128 9.72 0.78 6.35
N GLY A 129 9.57 1.04 5.05
CA GLY A 129 8.91 2.23 4.53
C GLY A 129 7.45 2.35 4.98
N LEU A 130 6.72 1.21 5.08
CA LEU A 130 5.36 1.21 5.63
C LEU A 130 5.35 1.62 7.11
N VAL A 131 6.26 1.12 7.93
CA VAL A 131 6.36 1.53 9.35
C VAL A 131 6.69 3.02 9.46
N ALA A 132 7.69 3.50 8.72
CA ALA A 132 8.05 4.92 8.72
C ALA A 132 6.86 5.81 8.27
N GLY A 133 6.11 5.37 7.25
CA GLY A 133 4.93 6.07 6.78
C GLY A 133 3.78 6.06 7.79
N VAL A 134 3.55 4.97 8.53
CA VAL A 134 2.55 4.92 9.61
C VAL A 134 2.95 5.87 10.74
N LEU A 135 4.22 5.95 11.11
CA LEU A 135 4.69 6.94 12.09
C LEU A 135 4.46 8.38 11.61
N ALA A 136 4.74 8.67 10.33
CA ALA A 136 4.43 9.97 9.74
C ALA A 136 2.92 10.27 9.78
N GLN A 137 2.06 9.26 9.56
CA GLN A 137 0.60 9.41 9.65
C GLN A 137 0.11 9.70 11.07
N VAL A 138 0.74 9.12 12.09
CA VAL A 138 0.46 9.43 13.50
C VAL A 138 0.75 10.91 13.78
N ILE A 139 1.90 11.40 13.31
CA ILE A 139 2.28 12.83 13.46
C ILE A 139 1.32 13.74 12.69
N LEU A 140 1.02 13.41 11.41
CA LEU A 140 0.08 14.19 10.60
C LEU A 140 -1.33 14.16 11.19
N GLY A 141 -1.78 13.05 11.76
CA GLY A 141 -3.05 12.95 12.46
C GLY A 141 -3.13 13.87 13.68
N ALA A 142 -2.04 13.96 14.47
CA ALA A 142 -1.92 14.92 15.54
C ALA A 142 -2.04 16.37 15.03
N VAL A 143 -1.31 16.71 13.95
CA VAL A 143 -1.38 18.03 13.31
C VAL A 143 -2.79 18.36 12.85
N VAL A 144 -3.50 17.40 12.24
CA VAL A 144 -4.89 17.57 11.78
C VAL A 144 -5.80 17.96 12.94
N VAL A 145 -5.73 17.24 14.07
CA VAL A 145 -6.57 17.53 15.26
C VAL A 145 -6.16 18.87 15.90
N LEU A 146 -4.88 19.04 16.20
CA LEU A 146 -4.36 20.23 16.93
C LEU A 146 -4.47 21.54 16.12
N THR A 147 -4.62 21.46 14.79
CA THR A 147 -4.85 22.63 13.93
C THR A 147 -6.33 22.83 13.58
N GLY A 148 -7.27 22.16 14.28
CA GLY A 148 -8.70 22.32 14.04
C GLY A 148 -9.11 21.88 12.64
N LEU A 149 -8.60 20.74 12.17
CA LEU A 149 -8.89 20.18 10.85
C LEU A 149 -8.45 21.07 9.68
N ASN A 150 -7.30 21.75 9.82
CA ASN A 150 -6.78 22.60 8.75
C ASN A 150 -6.80 21.84 7.39
N PRO A 151 -7.35 22.43 6.32
CA PRO A 151 -7.54 21.75 5.05
C PRO A 151 -6.23 21.23 4.43
N TRP A 152 -5.12 21.94 4.57
CA TRP A 152 -3.82 21.52 4.05
C TRP A 152 -3.27 20.29 4.79
N SER A 153 -3.42 20.25 6.13
CA SER A 153 -3.02 19.08 6.91
C SER A 153 -3.88 17.85 6.59
N ASN A 154 -5.20 18.04 6.40
CA ASN A 154 -6.09 16.97 5.96
C ASN A 154 -5.73 16.43 4.57
N MET A 155 -5.44 17.31 3.61
CA MET A 155 -4.99 16.91 2.26
C MET A 155 -3.66 16.14 2.34
N ALA A 156 -2.69 16.64 3.10
CA ALA A 156 -1.39 15.98 3.27
C ALA A 156 -1.57 14.59 3.90
N HIS A 157 -2.40 14.46 4.95
CA HIS A 157 -2.70 13.20 5.60
C HIS A 157 -3.30 12.17 4.61
N PHE A 158 -4.24 12.57 3.77
CA PHE A 158 -4.82 11.71 2.74
C PHE A 158 -3.79 11.31 1.67
N LEU A 159 -3.00 12.25 1.16
CA LEU A 159 -2.00 11.97 0.11
C LEU A 159 -0.86 11.07 0.61
N VAL A 160 -0.42 11.23 1.86
CA VAL A 160 0.56 10.30 2.48
C VAL A 160 -0.07 8.92 2.70
N SER A 161 -1.39 8.83 3.00
CA SER A 161 -2.09 7.53 3.02
C SER A 161 -2.03 6.82 1.67
N LEU A 162 -2.18 7.55 0.55
CA LEU A 162 -2.03 6.97 -0.80
C LEU A 162 -0.59 6.54 -1.11
N ALA A 163 0.41 7.28 -0.61
CA ALA A 163 1.82 6.86 -0.72
C ALA A 163 2.07 5.55 0.05
N LEU A 164 1.46 5.37 1.23
CA LEU A 164 1.49 4.11 1.97
C LEU A 164 0.81 2.97 1.21
N VAL A 165 -0.38 3.20 0.64
CA VAL A 165 -1.05 2.22 -0.23
C VAL A 165 -0.18 1.86 -1.42
N THR A 166 0.48 2.84 -2.05
CA THR A 166 1.44 2.60 -3.14
C THR A 166 2.57 1.68 -2.70
N THR A 167 3.20 1.97 -1.56
CA THR A 167 4.27 1.14 -1.00
C THR A 167 3.78 -0.28 -0.70
N ALA A 168 2.55 -0.43 -0.16
CA ALA A 168 1.95 -1.72 0.12
C ALA A 168 1.62 -2.51 -1.16
N VAL A 169 1.18 -1.85 -2.23
CA VAL A 169 0.98 -2.49 -3.55
C VAL A 169 2.30 -3.03 -4.07
N PHE A 170 3.38 -2.23 -4.03
CA PHE A 170 4.71 -2.71 -4.41
C PHE A 170 5.18 -3.87 -3.53
N LEU A 171 4.93 -3.84 -2.22
CA LEU A 171 5.26 -4.94 -1.32
C LEU A 171 4.54 -6.22 -1.71
N VAL A 172 3.24 -6.15 -2.01
CA VAL A 172 2.43 -7.31 -2.43
C VAL A 172 2.92 -7.88 -3.76
N GLU A 173 3.18 -7.03 -4.77
CA GLU A 173 3.66 -7.48 -6.08
C GLU A 173 5.07 -8.11 -5.97
N HIS A 174 5.99 -7.52 -5.18
CA HIS A 174 7.31 -8.11 -4.94
C HIS A 174 7.24 -9.39 -4.09
N ALA A 175 6.33 -9.49 -3.12
CA ALA A 175 6.11 -10.70 -2.34
C ALA A 175 5.53 -11.84 -3.20
N GLY A 176 4.67 -11.50 -4.16
CA GLY A 176 4.07 -12.46 -5.08
C GLY A 176 4.97 -12.92 -6.22
N ALA A 177 6.01 -12.13 -6.55
CA ALA A 177 6.98 -12.53 -7.56
C ALA A 177 7.80 -13.72 -7.04
N THR A 178 7.50 -14.90 -7.53
CA THR A 178 8.32 -16.10 -7.31
C THR A 178 9.64 -15.90 -8.03
N ASN A 179 10.77 -15.89 -7.30
CA ASN A 179 12.06 -16.18 -7.89
C ASN A 179 12.10 -17.71 -8.16
N VAL A 180 11.23 -18.17 -9.04
CA VAL A 180 11.47 -19.42 -9.74
C VAL A 180 12.50 -19.07 -10.80
N VAL A 181 13.77 -19.01 -10.39
CA VAL A 181 14.83 -19.58 -11.21
C VAL A 181 14.55 -21.07 -11.15
N SER A 182 13.44 -21.51 -11.73
CA SER A 182 13.30 -22.87 -12.13
C SER A 182 14.26 -23.05 -13.30
N ASP A 183 15.10 -24.05 -13.22
CA ASP A 183 15.92 -24.64 -14.27
C ASP A 183 15.06 -25.16 -15.44
N PHE A 184 14.11 -24.41 -15.90
CA PHE A 184 13.45 -24.52 -17.17
C PHE A 184 13.85 -23.31 -18.00
N VAL A 185 15.05 -23.42 -18.54
CA VAL A 185 15.35 -22.87 -19.86
C VAL A 185 14.28 -23.41 -20.79
N ASP A 186 13.21 -22.67 -20.92
CA ASP A 186 12.39 -22.66 -22.12
C ASP A 186 11.88 -21.23 -22.32
N SER A 187 12.66 -20.49 -23.09
CA SER A 187 12.25 -19.72 -24.26
C SER A 187 10.77 -19.29 -24.30
N ASP A 188 10.29 -18.53 -23.34
CA ASP A 188 9.35 -17.50 -23.72
C ASP A 188 10.10 -16.15 -23.65
N GLN A 189 10.62 -15.74 -24.82
CA GLN A 189 11.15 -14.41 -25.06
C GLN A 189 9.99 -13.46 -24.75
N SER A 190 9.94 -12.96 -23.50
CA SER A 190 8.99 -11.93 -23.11
C SER A 190 9.20 -10.75 -24.04
N VAL A 191 8.34 -10.65 -25.06
CA VAL A 191 8.39 -9.56 -26.03
C VAL A 191 8.35 -8.25 -25.24
N PRO A 192 9.41 -7.44 -25.30
CA PRO A 192 9.51 -6.25 -24.48
C PRO A 192 8.36 -5.31 -24.80
N THR A 193 7.69 -4.81 -23.77
CA THR A 193 6.59 -3.85 -23.91
C THR A 193 7.06 -2.63 -24.70
N ARG A 194 6.29 -2.23 -25.72
CA ARG A 194 6.61 -1.10 -26.59
C ARG A 194 6.77 0.21 -25.79
N LYS A 195 7.69 1.07 -26.23
CA LYS A 195 7.92 2.39 -25.59
C LYS A 195 6.63 3.23 -25.54
N GLY A 196 5.78 3.15 -26.57
CA GLY A 196 4.48 3.84 -26.60
C GLY A 196 3.55 3.37 -25.49
N THR A 197 3.43 2.05 -25.30
CA THR A 197 2.61 1.45 -24.22
C THR A 197 3.08 1.91 -22.84
N LYS A 198 4.40 1.95 -22.59
CA LYS A 198 4.97 2.45 -21.33
C LYS A 198 4.63 3.93 -21.10
N ARG A 199 4.78 4.79 -22.12
CA ARG A 199 4.47 6.23 -22.02
C ARG A 199 3.00 6.50 -21.72
N PHE A 200 2.09 5.76 -22.36
CA PHE A 200 0.65 5.89 -22.07
C PHE A 200 0.31 5.40 -20.67
N ALA A 201 0.93 4.33 -20.17
CA ALA A 201 0.76 3.89 -18.80
C ALA A 201 1.25 4.95 -17.79
N ASP A 202 2.39 5.61 -18.07
CA ASP A 202 2.90 6.72 -17.25
C ASP A 202 1.93 7.91 -17.26
N LEU A 203 1.40 8.26 -18.44
CA LEU A 203 0.43 9.34 -18.59
C LEU A 203 -0.86 9.07 -17.80
N ILE A 204 -1.41 7.84 -17.91
CA ILE A 204 -2.63 7.46 -17.19
C ILE A 204 -2.38 7.51 -15.67
N LEU A 205 -1.26 6.95 -15.19
CA LEU A 205 -0.90 7.00 -13.77
C LEU A 205 -0.79 8.45 -13.28
N GLY A 206 -0.12 9.32 -14.04
CA GLY A 206 0.02 10.74 -13.72
C GLY A 206 -1.33 11.47 -13.70
N LEU A 207 -2.20 11.21 -14.68
CA LEU A 207 -3.55 11.81 -14.74
C LEU A 207 -4.44 11.33 -13.59
N VAL A 208 -4.41 10.05 -13.23
CA VAL A 208 -5.14 9.53 -12.06
C VAL A 208 -4.61 10.20 -10.79
N GLY A 209 -3.29 10.30 -10.62
CA GLY A 209 -2.69 11.00 -9.48
C GLY A 209 -3.13 12.46 -9.39
N LEU A 210 -3.07 13.20 -10.51
CA LEU A 210 -3.53 14.59 -10.60
C LEU A 210 -5.02 14.70 -10.27
N THR A 211 -5.85 13.80 -10.80
CA THR A 211 -7.28 13.76 -10.52
C THR A 211 -7.55 13.60 -9.03
N ILE A 212 -6.80 12.73 -8.35
CA ILE A 212 -6.93 12.54 -6.89
C ILE A 212 -6.52 13.80 -6.13
N VAL A 213 -5.41 14.43 -6.50
CA VAL A 213 -4.97 15.71 -5.87
C VAL A 213 -6.05 16.79 -6.03
N LEU A 214 -6.60 16.96 -7.23
CA LEU A 214 -7.71 17.89 -7.47
C LEU A 214 -8.97 17.51 -6.69
N GLY A 215 -9.25 16.21 -6.53
CA GLY A 215 -10.33 15.70 -5.68
C GLY A 215 -10.14 16.07 -4.21
N THR A 216 -8.91 16.10 -3.69
CA THR A 216 -8.65 16.59 -2.33
C THR A 216 -8.92 18.09 -2.18
N LEU A 217 -8.65 18.90 -3.22
CA LEU A 217 -9.00 20.33 -3.23
C LEU A 217 -10.52 20.53 -3.25
N VAL A 218 -11.27 19.77 -4.09
CA VAL A 218 -12.74 19.78 -4.05
C VAL A 218 -13.26 19.46 -2.66
N THR A 219 -12.69 18.45 -2.02
CA THR A 219 -13.06 18.03 -0.67
C THR A 219 -12.72 19.09 0.39
N ALA A 220 -11.56 19.76 0.29
CA ALA A 220 -11.13 20.80 1.20
C ALA A 220 -11.92 22.12 1.08
N THR A 221 -12.59 22.33 -0.06
CA THR A 221 -13.48 23.46 -0.34
C THR A 221 -14.94 23.10 -0.04
N GLY A 222 -15.31 21.82 -0.09
CA GLY A 222 -16.68 21.31 -0.03
C GLY A 222 -17.30 21.26 1.37
N PRO A 223 -18.55 20.76 1.50
CA PRO A 223 -19.34 20.84 2.74
C PRO A 223 -18.82 19.96 3.88
N HIS A 224 -18.18 18.81 3.57
CA HIS A 224 -17.78 17.83 4.57
C HIS A 224 -16.35 18.07 5.05
N ALA A 225 -16.14 19.04 5.93
CA ALA A 225 -14.82 19.38 6.46
C ALA A 225 -14.38 18.59 7.71
N GLY A 226 -15.31 17.86 8.35
CA GLY A 226 -15.04 17.01 9.52
C GLY A 226 -15.55 17.58 10.84
N ASP A 227 -15.92 18.86 10.86
CA ASP A 227 -16.56 19.58 11.95
C ASP A 227 -17.29 20.81 11.39
N GLU A 228 -18.32 21.32 12.09
CA GLU A 228 -19.08 22.48 11.65
C GLU A 228 -18.22 23.74 11.59
N ASN A 229 -17.27 23.88 12.52
CA ASN A 229 -16.37 25.02 12.65
C ASN A 229 -15.06 24.85 11.87
N ALA A 230 -14.86 23.73 11.20
CA ALA A 230 -13.63 23.47 10.46
C ALA A 230 -13.44 24.48 9.32
N ILE A 231 -12.22 25.01 9.22
CA ILE A 231 -11.84 25.95 8.16
C ILE A 231 -11.89 25.24 6.80
N ARG A 232 -12.38 25.93 5.77
CA ARG A 232 -12.38 25.47 4.38
C ARG A 232 -11.48 26.35 3.50
N LEU A 233 -11.01 25.80 2.40
CA LEU A 233 -10.31 26.63 1.41
C LEU A 233 -11.31 27.60 0.77
N ASN A 234 -10.92 28.88 0.72
CA ASN A 234 -11.71 29.92 0.05
C ASN A 234 -11.46 29.88 -1.47
N LEU A 235 -11.94 28.82 -2.12
CA LEU A 235 -11.83 28.62 -3.57
C LEU A 235 -13.23 28.47 -4.17
N ASP A 236 -13.40 28.83 -5.43
CA ASP A 236 -14.68 28.58 -6.12
C ASP A 236 -14.86 27.07 -6.36
N LEU A 237 -15.74 26.46 -5.56
CA LEU A 237 -16.02 25.02 -5.60
C LEU A 237 -16.42 24.55 -7.01
N ARG A 238 -17.20 25.36 -7.74
CA ARG A 238 -17.66 25.02 -9.09
C ARG A 238 -16.49 24.94 -10.07
N SER A 239 -15.59 25.90 -10.03
CA SER A 239 -14.40 25.92 -10.90
C SER A 239 -13.47 24.75 -10.61
N ILE A 240 -13.16 24.45 -9.35
CA ILE A 240 -12.32 23.32 -8.98
C ILE A 240 -12.95 21.98 -9.36
N THR A 241 -14.26 21.83 -9.15
CA THR A 241 -14.98 20.62 -9.58
C THR A 241 -14.93 20.44 -11.10
N ARG A 242 -15.02 21.52 -11.88
CA ARG A 242 -14.86 21.46 -13.34
C ARG A 242 -13.46 21.03 -13.76
N VAL A 243 -12.42 21.57 -13.13
CA VAL A 243 -11.02 21.18 -13.39
C VAL A 243 -10.82 19.71 -13.04
N HIS A 244 -11.31 19.25 -11.87
CA HIS A 244 -11.27 17.84 -11.48
C HIS A 244 -11.97 16.95 -12.52
N SER A 245 -13.18 17.31 -12.98
CA SER A 245 -13.91 16.56 -14.01
C SER A 245 -13.19 16.57 -15.36
N ALA A 246 -12.56 17.67 -15.74
CA ALA A 246 -11.77 17.75 -16.97
C ALA A 246 -10.59 16.78 -16.96
N THR A 247 -9.90 16.62 -15.82
CA THR A 247 -8.82 15.62 -15.71
C THR A 247 -9.32 14.17 -15.78
N VAL A 248 -10.54 13.89 -15.30
CA VAL A 248 -11.20 12.60 -15.49
C VAL A 248 -11.44 12.32 -16.98
N LEU A 249 -11.95 13.31 -17.74
CA LEU A 249 -12.16 13.16 -19.19
C LEU A 249 -10.85 12.94 -19.95
N LEU A 250 -9.78 13.64 -19.58
CA LEU A 250 -8.44 13.41 -20.14
C LEU A 250 -7.92 11.99 -19.81
N CYS A 251 -8.16 11.51 -18.58
CA CYS A 251 -7.81 10.15 -18.18
C CYS A 251 -8.58 9.11 -19.01
N ILE A 252 -9.88 9.32 -19.26
CA ILE A 252 -10.70 8.46 -20.13
C ILE A 252 -10.13 8.45 -21.55
N ALA A 253 -9.84 9.60 -22.13
CA ALA A 253 -9.26 9.71 -23.47
C ALA A 253 -7.90 8.98 -23.57
N ALA A 254 -7.01 9.20 -22.62
CA ALA A 254 -5.72 8.51 -22.55
C ALA A 254 -5.89 6.98 -22.43
N THR A 255 -6.87 6.52 -21.64
CA THR A 255 -7.17 5.10 -21.48
C THR A 255 -7.70 4.46 -22.76
N LEU A 256 -8.59 5.15 -23.48
CA LEU A 256 -9.10 4.69 -24.78
C LEU A 256 -7.96 4.59 -25.82
N MET A 257 -7.05 5.56 -25.85
CA MET A 257 -5.87 5.49 -26.71
C MET A 257 -4.94 4.36 -26.30
N PHE A 258 -4.74 4.12 -25.01
CA PHE A 258 -3.98 2.98 -24.51
C PHE A 258 -4.59 1.65 -24.97
N ILE A 259 -5.92 1.49 -24.86
CA ILE A 259 -6.63 0.30 -25.35
C ILE A 259 -6.40 0.10 -26.84
N ALA A 260 -6.58 1.16 -27.65
CA ALA A 260 -6.35 1.10 -29.09
C ALA A 260 -4.90 0.69 -29.44
N LEU A 261 -3.94 1.15 -28.64
CA LEU A 261 -2.52 0.84 -28.82
C LEU A 261 -2.22 -0.63 -28.50
N ILE A 262 -2.66 -1.14 -27.34
CA ILE A 262 -2.34 -2.53 -26.93
C ILE A 262 -3.10 -3.56 -27.76
N ARG A 263 -4.32 -3.26 -28.25
CA ARG A 263 -5.09 -4.13 -29.16
C ARG A 263 -4.37 -4.41 -30.50
N ARG A 264 -3.45 -3.56 -30.91
CA ARG A 264 -2.60 -3.77 -32.10
C ARG A 264 -1.50 -4.81 -31.91
N ASN A 265 -1.33 -5.31 -30.68
CA ASN A 265 -0.34 -6.32 -30.34
C ASN A 265 -0.99 -7.40 -29.47
N SER A 266 -1.17 -8.59 -30.01
CA SER A 266 -1.87 -9.69 -29.35
C SER A 266 -1.19 -10.13 -28.03
N SER A 267 0.14 -10.09 -27.93
CA SER A 267 0.88 -10.46 -26.73
C SER A 267 0.70 -9.42 -25.61
N GLU A 268 0.79 -8.12 -25.92
CA GLU A 268 0.49 -7.07 -24.94
C GLU A 268 -0.97 -7.12 -24.48
N TRP A 269 -1.90 -7.33 -25.42
CA TRP A 269 -3.32 -7.44 -25.10
C TRP A 269 -3.58 -8.60 -24.14
N THR A 270 -3.13 -9.80 -24.45
CA THR A 270 -3.33 -11.00 -23.60
C THR A 270 -2.77 -10.80 -22.20
N ARG A 271 -1.58 -10.21 -22.08
CA ARG A 271 -0.91 -9.96 -20.81
C ARG A 271 -1.57 -8.88 -19.96
N LEU A 272 -2.03 -7.78 -20.56
CA LEU A 272 -2.51 -6.60 -19.84
C LEU A 272 -4.02 -6.54 -19.65
N ARG A 273 -4.79 -7.30 -20.46
CA ARG A 273 -6.26 -7.25 -20.51
C ARG A 273 -6.91 -7.35 -19.13
N SER A 274 -6.58 -8.36 -18.34
CA SER A 274 -7.22 -8.58 -17.04
C SER A 274 -7.03 -7.40 -16.08
N LYS A 275 -5.81 -6.82 -16.03
CA LYS A 275 -5.52 -5.66 -15.17
C LYS A 275 -6.18 -4.40 -15.69
N LEU A 276 -6.29 -4.25 -17.01
CA LEU A 276 -7.01 -3.15 -17.65
C LEU A 276 -8.52 -3.23 -17.36
N GLU A 277 -9.13 -4.42 -17.43
CA GLU A 277 -10.54 -4.64 -17.13
C GLU A 277 -10.87 -4.25 -15.67
N ILE A 278 -10.02 -4.64 -14.71
CA ILE A 278 -10.16 -4.25 -13.30
C ILE A 278 -10.07 -2.72 -13.14
N PHE A 279 -9.09 -2.09 -13.80
CA PHE A 279 -8.94 -0.63 -13.76
C PHE A 279 -10.14 0.07 -14.38
N LEU A 280 -10.62 -0.38 -15.54
CA LEU A 280 -11.79 0.19 -16.20
C LEU A 280 -13.06 0.06 -15.35
N PHE A 281 -13.28 -1.12 -14.74
CA PHE A 281 -14.41 -1.32 -13.85
C PHE A 281 -14.37 -0.34 -12.68
N ALA A 282 -13.23 -0.22 -12.01
CA ALA A 282 -13.05 0.71 -10.90
C ALA A 282 -13.23 2.17 -11.34
N ALA A 283 -12.67 2.57 -12.49
CA ALA A 283 -12.74 3.93 -13.01
C ALA A 283 -14.17 4.31 -13.44
N VAL A 284 -14.90 3.40 -14.09
CA VAL A 284 -16.30 3.63 -14.49
C VAL A 284 -17.20 3.73 -13.26
N ALA A 285 -17.04 2.82 -12.29
CA ALA A 285 -17.79 2.88 -11.04
C ALA A 285 -17.50 4.18 -10.27
N GLN A 286 -16.23 4.59 -10.18
CA GLN A 286 -15.81 5.85 -9.56
C GLN A 286 -16.44 7.06 -10.24
N GLY A 287 -16.42 7.11 -11.57
CA GLY A 287 -17.05 8.16 -12.37
C GLY A 287 -18.55 8.22 -12.15
N GLY A 288 -19.24 7.06 -12.20
CA GLY A 288 -20.67 6.94 -11.93
C GLY A 288 -21.05 7.45 -10.53
N VAL A 289 -20.33 7.03 -9.50
CA VAL A 289 -20.54 7.52 -8.12
C VAL A 289 -20.29 9.03 -8.04
N GLY A 290 -19.23 9.54 -8.70
CA GLY A 290 -18.91 10.97 -8.71
C GLY A 290 -20.03 11.83 -9.32
N TYR A 291 -20.61 11.42 -10.44
CA TYR A 291 -21.76 12.11 -11.05
C TYR A 291 -23.00 12.00 -10.16
N LEU A 292 -23.31 10.79 -9.67
CA LEU A 292 -24.45 10.59 -8.76
C LEU A 292 -24.32 11.48 -7.52
N GLN A 293 -23.15 11.54 -6.89
CA GLN A 293 -22.85 12.40 -5.76
C GLN A 293 -23.08 13.89 -6.08
N TYR A 294 -22.59 14.35 -7.25
CA TYR A 294 -22.73 15.74 -7.66
C TYR A 294 -24.19 16.15 -7.86
N PHE A 295 -24.97 15.34 -8.58
CA PHE A 295 -26.39 15.64 -8.86
C PHE A 295 -27.31 15.42 -7.65
N SER A 296 -26.89 14.66 -6.65
CA SER A 296 -27.67 14.42 -5.42
C SER A 296 -27.36 15.40 -4.28
N GLY A 297 -26.58 16.47 -4.53
CA GLY A 297 -26.25 17.45 -3.50
C GLY A 297 -25.16 17.00 -2.52
N VAL A 298 -24.28 16.13 -2.97
CA VAL A 298 -23.06 15.66 -2.21
C VAL A 298 -23.40 14.96 -0.90
N PRO A 299 -24.27 13.94 -0.84
CA PRO A 299 -24.58 13.25 0.40
C PRO A 299 -23.37 12.46 0.92
N ALA A 300 -23.19 12.46 2.24
CA ALA A 300 -22.00 11.88 2.91
C ALA A 300 -21.75 10.40 2.52
N GLN A 301 -22.81 9.60 2.36
CA GLN A 301 -22.70 8.19 1.98
C GLN A 301 -22.06 8.01 0.60
N LEU A 302 -22.45 8.82 -0.39
CA LEU A 302 -21.87 8.78 -1.72
C LEU A 302 -20.43 9.29 -1.72
N VAL A 303 -20.10 10.28 -0.87
CA VAL A 303 -18.71 10.73 -0.68
C VAL A 303 -17.84 9.61 -0.10
N ALA A 304 -18.34 8.85 0.89
CA ALA A 304 -17.63 7.69 1.44
C ALA A 304 -17.32 6.63 0.36
N ILE A 305 -18.34 6.30 -0.44
CA ILE A 305 -18.20 5.35 -1.55
C ILE A 305 -17.23 5.90 -2.61
N HIS A 306 -17.30 7.20 -2.91
CA HIS A 306 -16.38 7.87 -3.85
C HIS A 306 -14.93 7.79 -3.37
N VAL A 307 -14.66 8.03 -2.09
CA VAL A 307 -13.31 7.86 -1.51
C VAL A 307 -12.83 6.41 -1.61
N ALA A 308 -13.68 5.44 -1.30
CA ALA A 308 -13.33 4.02 -1.41
C ALA A 308 -12.96 3.65 -2.86
N PHE A 309 -13.77 4.03 -3.83
CA PHE A 309 -13.46 3.78 -5.24
C PHE A 309 -12.24 4.56 -5.74
N ALA A 310 -11.98 5.78 -5.24
CA ALA A 310 -10.78 6.53 -5.60
C ALA A 310 -9.49 5.75 -5.24
N VAL A 311 -9.45 5.14 -4.05
CA VAL A 311 -8.32 4.29 -3.63
C VAL A 311 -8.27 3.00 -4.45
N ALA A 312 -9.42 2.39 -4.79
CA ALA A 312 -9.47 1.21 -5.65
C ALA A 312 -8.96 1.51 -7.07
N VAL A 313 -9.31 2.66 -7.66
CA VAL A 313 -8.76 3.15 -8.94
C VAL A 313 -7.26 3.33 -8.83
N TRP A 314 -6.76 3.94 -7.76
CA TRP A 314 -5.34 4.11 -7.53
C TRP A 314 -4.59 2.78 -7.47
N ILE A 315 -5.07 1.80 -6.69
CA ILE A 315 -4.49 0.45 -6.61
C ILE A 315 -4.51 -0.24 -7.99
N SER A 316 -5.62 -0.15 -8.70
CA SER A 316 -5.78 -0.83 -10.00
C SER A 316 -4.89 -0.24 -11.09
N VAL A 317 -4.74 1.09 -11.16
CA VAL A 317 -3.83 1.74 -12.12
C VAL A 317 -2.37 1.46 -11.80
N LEU A 318 -1.98 1.41 -10.51
CA LEU A 318 -0.63 1.01 -10.10
C LEU A 318 -0.32 -0.43 -10.57
N ARG A 319 -1.23 -1.36 -10.36
CA ARG A 319 -1.06 -2.76 -10.79
C ARG A 319 -0.99 -2.90 -12.32
N LEU A 320 -1.78 -2.11 -13.07
CA LEU A 320 -1.68 -2.04 -14.52
C LEU A 320 -0.32 -1.47 -14.94
N TRP A 321 0.12 -0.38 -14.31
CA TRP A 321 1.41 0.25 -14.59
C TRP A 321 2.60 -0.67 -14.29
N ILE A 322 2.59 -1.39 -13.18
CA ILE A 322 3.60 -2.41 -12.84
C ILE A 322 3.64 -3.50 -13.92
N ALA A 323 2.47 -4.02 -14.33
CA ALA A 323 2.40 -5.05 -15.36
C ALA A 323 2.88 -4.62 -16.75
N VAL A 324 2.83 -3.32 -17.07
CA VAL A 324 3.39 -2.75 -18.31
C VAL A 324 4.92 -2.70 -18.26
N ARG A 325 5.50 -2.64 -17.06
CA ARG A 325 6.96 -2.48 -16.89
C ARG A 325 7.71 -3.79 -16.72
N HIS A 326 7.01 -4.82 -16.27
CA HIS A 326 7.52 -6.20 -16.17
C HIS A 326 7.00 -7.07 -17.33
#